data_fe2b6c906d6fba355bec26e3d6d50b0f
#
_entry.id   fe2b6c906d6fba355bec26e3d6d50b0f
#
_cell.length_a   1.000
_cell.length_b   1.000
_cell.length_c   1.000
_cell.angle_alpha   90.00
_cell.angle_beta   90.00
_cell.angle_gamma   90.00
#
_symmetry.space_group_name_H-M   'P 1'
#
loop_
_entity.id
_entity.type
_entity.pdbx_description
1 polymer ?
#
loop_
_entity_poly.entity_id
_entity_poly.type
_entity_poly.pdbx_seq_one_letter_code
_entity_poly.pdbx_strand_id
1 'polypeptide(L)'
;RLGESQFRAKFVLSEADRSYARDKGRHVIDRHAHEMLRARVGEAQPSNDGRQTPWRGHPVFTAQHATATCCRGCIEKWHHLPKGRELAEAEVNRLADLVMAWIERDLINHPVR
;
A
#
# COMPACT_ATOMS: atom_id res chain seq x y z
N ARG A 1 -7.70 -1.16 -13.67
CA ARG A 1 -6.49 -0.65 -14.32
C ARG A 1 -5.23 -1.26 -13.74
N LEU A 2 -5.09 -1.27 -12.43
CA LEU A 2 -3.94 -1.92 -11.82
C LEU A 2 -3.92 -3.41 -12.11
N GLY A 3 -5.09 -4.02 -12.24
CA GLY A 3 -5.18 -5.43 -12.58
C GLY A 3 -4.66 -5.76 -13.97
N GLU A 4 -4.51 -4.74 -14.82
CA GLU A 4 -3.95 -4.92 -16.15
C GLU A 4 -2.44 -4.92 -16.15
N SER A 5 -1.80 -4.48 -15.07
CA SER A 5 -0.35 -4.47 -14.96
C SER A 5 0.13 -5.85 -14.53
N GLN A 6 0.90 -6.51 -15.38
CA GLN A 6 1.43 -7.83 -15.03
C GLN A 6 2.37 -7.75 -13.84
N PHE A 7 3.13 -6.66 -13.74
CA PHE A 7 4.03 -6.46 -12.61
C PHE A 7 3.26 -6.38 -11.30
N ARG A 8 2.16 -5.59 -11.29
CA ARG A 8 1.38 -5.40 -10.06
C ARG A 8 0.57 -6.64 -9.70
N ALA A 9 0.08 -7.36 -10.71
CA ALA A 9 -0.79 -8.51 -10.50
C ALA A 9 -0.09 -9.69 -9.82
N LYS A 10 1.24 -9.74 -9.87
CA LYS A 10 1.97 -10.88 -9.30
C LYS A 10 2.16 -10.81 -7.79
N PHE A 11 1.86 -9.67 -7.17
CA PHE A 11 2.09 -9.54 -5.73
C PHE A 11 1.08 -10.36 -4.93
N VAL A 12 1.59 -11.06 -3.93
CA VAL A 12 0.78 -11.77 -2.95
C VAL A 12 1.49 -11.64 -1.61
N LEU A 13 0.73 -11.72 -0.53
CA LEU A 13 1.32 -11.70 0.80
C LEU A 13 2.02 -13.03 1.08
N SER A 14 3.08 -12.98 1.86
CA SER A 14 3.69 -14.19 2.40
C SER A 14 2.80 -14.76 3.50
N GLU A 15 3.03 -16.03 3.84
CA GLU A 15 2.28 -16.64 4.96
C GLU A 15 2.53 -15.90 6.26
N ALA A 16 3.77 -15.46 6.48
CA ALA A 16 4.10 -14.70 7.69
C ALA A 16 3.32 -13.38 7.74
N ASP A 17 3.21 -12.70 6.60
CA ASP A 17 2.47 -11.44 6.54
C ASP A 17 0.97 -11.66 6.71
N ARG A 18 0.43 -12.75 6.18
CA ARG A 18 -0.98 -13.09 6.39
C ARG A 18 -1.27 -13.36 7.85
N SER A 19 -0.39 -14.14 8.50
CA SER A 19 -0.51 -14.41 9.93
C SER A 19 -0.46 -13.12 10.74
N TYR A 20 0.48 -12.25 10.41
CA TYR A 20 0.62 -10.98 11.10
C TYR A 20 -0.64 -10.14 10.94
N ALA A 21 -1.16 -10.03 9.71
CA ALA A 21 -2.35 -9.24 9.45
C ALA A 21 -3.56 -9.77 10.19
N ARG A 22 -3.74 -11.09 10.22
CA ARG A 22 -4.85 -11.72 10.94
C ARG A 22 -4.73 -11.56 12.43
N ASP A 23 -3.51 -11.70 12.95
CA ASP A 23 -3.26 -11.57 14.39
C ASP A 23 -3.50 -10.16 14.89
N LYS A 24 -3.02 -9.16 14.16
CA LYS A 24 -3.19 -7.77 14.55
C LYS A 24 -4.60 -7.26 14.32
N GLY A 25 -5.26 -7.75 13.28
CA GLY A 25 -6.62 -7.36 12.96
C GLY A 25 -6.69 -6.12 12.09
N ARG A 26 -7.84 -5.94 11.45
CA ARG A 26 -8.06 -4.88 10.48
C ARG A 26 -7.75 -3.48 11.03
N HIS A 27 -8.18 -3.21 12.24
CA HIS A 27 -8.04 -1.88 12.85
C HIS A 27 -6.58 -1.46 12.97
N VAL A 28 -5.74 -2.38 13.46
CA VAL A 28 -4.32 -2.10 13.64
C VAL A 28 -3.62 -1.97 12.28
N ILE A 29 -3.92 -2.85 11.35
CA ILE A 29 -3.30 -2.80 10.02
C ILE A 29 -3.71 -1.51 9.29
N ASP A 30 -4.97 -1.10 9.41
CA ASP A 30 -5.45 0.14 8.82
C ASP A 30 -4.68 1.34 9.37
N ARG A 31 -4.46 1.37 10.69
CA ARG A 31 -3.66 2.44 11.29
C ARG A 31 -2.24 2.44 10.73
N HIS A 32 -1.64 1.25 10.59
CA HIS A 32 -0.30 1.13 10.00
C HIS A 32 -0.29 1.67 8.57
N ALA A 33 -1.34 1.38 7.79
CA ALA A 33 -1.40 1.85 6.41
C ALA A 33 -1.41 3.37 6.36
N HIS A 34 -2.23 4.02 7.21
CA HIS A 34 -2.27 5.48 7.26
C HIS A 34 -0.92 6.06 7.68
N GLU A 35 -0.32 5.52 8.71
CA GLU A 35 0.96 6.02 9.22
C GLU A 35 2.07 5.86 8.18
N MET A 36 2.13 4.70 7.54
CA MET A 36 3.18 4.42 6.56
C MET A 36 3.01 5.25 5.30
N LEU A 37 1.80 5.43 4.83
CA LEU A 37 1.56 6.28 3.67
C LEU A 37 1.95 7.73 3.97
N ARG A 38 1.48 8.24 5.11
CA ARG A 38 1.79 9.63 5.47
C ARG A 38 3.29 9.84 5.61
N ALA A 39 3.97 8.94 6.29
CA ALA A 39 5.39 9.09 6.57
C ALA A 39 6.26 8.97 5.32
N ARG A 40 5.86 8.11 4.38
CA ARG A 40 6.74 7.77 3.25
C ARG A 40 6.36 8.44 1.95
N VAL A 41 5.08 8.67 1.72
CA VAL A 41 4.64 9.26 0.45
C VAL A 41 3.78 10.51 0.63
N GLY A 42 3.55 10.94 1.86
CA GLY A 42 2.71 12.11 2.10
C GLY A 42 3.33 13.43 1.73
N GLU A 43 4.66 13.52 1.81
CA GLU A 43 5.36 14.77 1.56
C GLU A 43 5.36 15.15 0.08
N ALA A 44 5.48 16.46 -0.17
CA ALA A 44 5.51 16.98 -1.54
C ALA A 44 6.70 16.41 -2.32
N GLN A 45 7.85 16.32 -1.68
CA GLN A 45 9.08 15.85 -2.33
C GLN A 45 9.83 14.91 -1.40
N PRO A 46 9.41 13.65 -1.34
CA PRO A 46 10.13 12.67 -0.52
C PRO A 46 11.57 12.51 -1.00
N SER A 47 12.50 12.41 -0.06
CA SER A 47 13.93 12.43 -0.39
C SER A 47 14.38 11.23 -1.23
N ASN A 48 13.69 10.10 -1.16
CA ASN A 48 14.08 8.90 -1.89
C ASN A 48 12.94 8.39 -2.77
N ASP A 49 12.35 9.30 -3.57
CA ASP A 49 11.18 8.89 -4.35
C ASP A 49 11.52 7.73 -5.28
N GLY A 50 10.70 6.71 -5.24
CA GLY A 50 10.90 5.46 -5.94
C GLY A 50 11.50 4.36 -5.07
N ARG A 51 12.00 4.69 -3.89
CA ARG A 51 12.64 3.71 -3.00
C ARG A 51 12.19 3.80 -1.55
N GLN A 52 11.18 4.59 -1.25
CA GLN A 52 10.78 4.79 0.13
C GLN A 52 10.03 3.62 0.75
N THR A 53 9.47 2.73 -0.06
CA THR A 53 8.70 1.60 0.46
C THR A 53 9.48 0.30 0.29
N PRO A 54 9.80 -0.39 1.39
CA PRO A 54 10.47 -1.68 1.29
C PRO A 54 9.63 -2.69 0.49
N TRP A 55 10.32 -3.68 -0.08
CA TRP A 55 9.64 -4.71 -0.88
C TRP A 55 8.96 -5.77 -0.03
N ARG A 56 9.37 -5.93 1.21
CA ARG A 56 8.82 -6.95 2.11
C ARG A 56 9.03 -6.52 3.55
N GLY A 57 8.45 -7.27 4.48
CA GLY A 57 8.61 -7.02 5.91
C GLY A 57 7.36 -6.53 6.61
N HIS A 58 6.31 -6.22 5.85
CA HIS A 58 5.02 -5.83 6.42
C HIS A 58 3.97 -5.97 5.33
N PRO A 59 2.76 -6.43 5.65
CA PRO A 59 1.72 -6.58 4.63
C PRO A 59 1.39 -5.27 3.91
N VAL A 60 1.47 -4.13 4.59
CA VAL A 60 1.21 -2.83 3.95
C VAL A 60 2.25 -2.55 2.87
N PHE A 61 3.52 -2.90 3.09
CA PHE A 61 4.55 -2.68 2.08
C PHE A 61 4.23 -3.42 0.78
N THR A 62 3.89 -4.70 0.90
CA THR A 62 3.54 -5.50 -0.29
C THR A 62 2.30 -4.92 -0.96
N ALA A 63 1.31 -4.55 -0.18
CA ALA A 63 0.08 -3.97 -0.71
C ALA A 63 0.34 -2.64 -1.42
N GLN A 64 1.27 -1.82 -0.91
CA GLN A 64 1.60 -0.57 -1.57
C GLN A 64 2.19 -0.80 -2.96
N HIS A 65 3.06 -1.80 -3.10
CA HIS A 65 3.59 -2.14 -4.42
C HIS A 65 2.50 -2.69 -5.33
N ALA A 66 1.61 -3.50 -4.80
CA ALA A 66 0.52 -4.07 -5.59
C ALA A 66 -0.47 -3.02 -6.06
N THR A 67 -0.70 -1.98 -5.25
CA THR A 67 -1.68 -0.94 -5.56
C THR A 67 -1.06 0.33 -6.14
N ALA A 68 0.24 0.33 -6.39
CA ALA A 68 0.97 1.48 -6.92
C ALA A 68 0.90 2.71 -6.01
N THR A 69 0.97 2.48 -4.68
CA THR A 69 1.03 3.56 -3.70
C THR A 69 2.38 3.58 -3.00
N CYS A 70 3.39 2.97 -3.62
CA CYS A 70 4.70 2.78 -3.01
C CYS A 70 5.62 4.00 -3.14
N CYS A 71 5.33 4.92 -4.04
CA CYS A 71 6.10 6.15 -4.21
C CYS A 71 5.26 7.19 -4.93
N ARG A 72 5.71 8.46 -4.89
CA ARG A 72 4.94 9.53 -5.50
C ARG A 72 4.87 9.40 -7.01
N GLY A 73 5.90 8.85 -7.64
CA GLY A 73 5.86 8.61 -9.07
C GLY A 73 4.78 7.62 -9.47
N CYS A 74 4.66 6.53 -8.71
CA CYS A 74 3.61 5.55 -8.96
C CYS A 74 2.23 6.12 -8.68
N ILE A 75 2.12 6.89 -7.61
CA ILE A 75 0.84 7.52 -7.25
C ILE A 75 0.40 8.48 -8.34
N GLU A 76 1.33 9.27 -8.88
CA GLU A 76 1.00 10.18 -9.97
C GLU A 76 0.56 9.42 -11.21
N LYS A 77 1.33 8.40 -11.59
CA LYS A 77 1.06 7.65 -12.82
C LYS A 77 -0.26 6.90 -12.76
N TRP A 78 -0.53 6.22 -11.66
CA TRP A 78 -1.66 5.30 -11.58
C TRP A 78 -2.90 5.90 -10.93
N HIS A 79 -2.73 6.89 -10.04
CA HIS A 79 -3.85 7.46 -9.30
C HIS A 79 -4.09 8.94 -9.62
N HIS A 80 -3.22 9.50 -10.47
CA HIS A 80 -3.40 10.88 -10.98
C HIS A 80 -3.35 11.95 -9.91
N LEU A 81 -2.60 11.68 -8.83
CA LEU A 81 -2.34 12.66 -7.77
C LEU A 81 -0.95 13.25 -8.02
N PRO A 82 -0.85 14.52 -8.40
CA PRO A 82 0.43 15.08 -8.86
C PRO A 82 1.51 15.10 -7.79
N LYS A 83 2.74 14.92 -8.22
CA LYS A 83 3.90 15.15 -7.36
C LYS A 83 4.04 16.64 -7.11
N GLY A 84 4.91 17.00 -6.17
CA GLY A 84 5.26 18.39 -5.92
C GLY A 84 4.37 19.09 -4.91
N ARG A 85 3.41 18.38 -4.33
CA ARG A 85 2.61 18.90 -3.24
C ARG A 85 2.35 17.82 -2.22
N GLU A 86 2.12 18.24 -0.99
CA GLU A 86 1.77 17.31 0.08
C GLU A 86 0.42 16.67 -0.22
N LEU A 87 0.28 15.38 0.11
CA LEU A 87 -1.01 14.72 -0.03
C LEU A 87 -1.96 15.24 1.05
N ALA A 88 -3.19 15.53 0.63
CA ALA A 88 -4.24 15.92 1.57
C ALA A 88 -4.67 14.69 2.38
N GLU A 89 -5.24 14.96 3.56
CA GLU A 89 -5.70 13.87 4.42
C GLU A 89 -6.68 12.95 3.70
N ALA A 90 -7.62 13.52 2.94
CA ALA A 90 -8.59 12.72 2.19
C ALA A 90 -7.90 11.84 1.15
N GLU A 91 -6.79 12.31 0.58
CA GLU A 91 -6.04 11.53 -0.39
C GLU A 91 -5.31 10.38 0.28
N VAL A 92 -4.70 10.62 1.43
CA VAL A 92 -4.06 9.54 2.20
C VAL A 92 -5.12 8.50 2.58
N ASN A 93 -6.29 8.95 3.03
CA ASN A 93 -7.36 8.03 3.40
C ASN A 93 -7.78 7.15 2.22
N ARG A 94 -7.91 7.75 1.03
CA ARG A 94 -8.31 7.00 -0.15
C ARG A 94 -7.26 5.97 -0.55
N LEU A 95 -5.99 6.34 -0.49
CA LEU A 95 -4.91 5.40 -0.79
C LEU A 95 -4.84 4.28 0.25
N ALA A 96 -5.07 4.61 1.51
CA ALA A 96 -5.11 3.61 2.58
C ALA A 96 -6.26 2.62 2.35
N ASP A 97 -7.41 3.11 1.89
CA ASP A 97 -8.54 2.24 1.57
C ASP A 97 -8.18 1.23 0.48
N LEU A 98 -7.43 1.68 -0.53
CA LEU A 98 -6.98 0.77 -1.59
C LEU A 98 -6.03 -0.30 -1.04
N VAL A 99 -5.10 0.12 -0.18
CA VAL A 99 -4.16 -0.81 0.46
C VAL A 99 -4.93 -1.85 1.28
N MET A 100 -5.89 -1.39 2.08
CA MET A 100 -6.65 -2.30 2.93
C MET A 100 -7.53 -3.24 2.11
N ALA A 101 -8.16 -2.75 1.05
CA ALA A 101 -8.99 -3.59 0.19
C ALA A 101 -8.14 -4.70 -0.44
N TRP A 102 -6.93 -4.37 -0.86
CA TRP A 102 -6.03 -5.36 -1.44
C TRP A 102 -5.64 -6.43 -0.41
N ILE A 103 -5.29 -6.01 0.81
CA ILE A 103 -4.92 -6.96 1.87
C ILE A 103 -6.10 -7.86 2.19
N GLU A 104 -7.29 -7.29 2.32
CA GLU A 104 -8.48 -8.10 2.63
C GLU A 104 -8.77 -9.12 1.54
N ARG A 105 -8.63 -8.73 0.29
CA ARG A 105 -8.84 -9.66 -0.81
C ARG A 105 -7.81 -10.79 -0.77
N ASP A 106 -6.54 -10.46 -0.49
CA ASP A 106 -5.52 -11.49 -0.39
C ASP A 106 -5.85 -12.49 0.71
N LEU A 107 -6.30 -11.99 1.87
CA LEU A 107 -6.64 -12.87 2.99
C LEU A 107 -7.86 -13.74 2.66
N ILE A 108 -8.85 -13.19 1.96
CA ILE A 108 -10.03 -13.96 1.55
C ILE A 108 -9.65 -15.07 0.57
N ASN A 109 -8.74 -14.75 -0.35
CA ASN A 109 -8.32 -15.72 -1.35
C ASN A 109 -7.37 -16.78 -0.80
N HIS A 110 -6.87 -16.60 0.42
CA HIS A 110 -5.95 -17.53 1.07
C HIS A 110 -6.41 -17.80 2.51
N PRO A 111 -7.53 -18.49 2.67
CA PRO A 111 -8.08 -18.70 4.02
C PRO A 111 -7.18 -19.58 4.87
N VAL A 112 -7.34 -19.48 6.17
CA VAL A 112 -6.66 -20.32 7.14
C VAL A 112 -7.15 -21.74 6.98
N ARG A 113 -6.24 -22.71 6.96
CA ARG A 113 -6.57 -24.13 6.83
C ARG A 113 -6.80 -24.80 8.17
#